data_364915772494a49ea96a8ffb33343fac
#
_entry.id   364915772494a49ea96a8ffb33343fac
#
_cell.length_a   1.000
_cell.length_b   1.000
_cell.length_c   1.000
_cell.angle_alpha   90.00
_cell.angle_beta   90.00
_cell.angle_gamma   90.00
#
_symmetry.space_group_name_H-M   'P 1'
#
loop_
_entity.id
_entity.type
_entity.pdbx_description
1 polymer ?
#
loop_
_entity_poly.entity_id
_entity_poly.type
_entity_poly.pdbx_seq_one_letter_code
_entity_poly.pdbx_strand_id
1 'polypeptide(L)'
;MDGTKILADANKYSFVWRKNTIRFDKLNRSAIISLLEELNEAKFKCQLPAETDLTLEMLDEIILRLENNLKDLNKKIEKEHNSPNPDKSRRRKLKSLKRKLKLRQTKLLEYKIQTGIYGKRNSYSKTDHDATFMRVKEDSMLNGQLKPAYNLQIATSKQFVTAFGIFQNP
;
A
#
# COMPACT_ATOMS: atom_id res chain seq x y z
N MET A 1 -5.23 38.86 -3.31
CA MET A 1 -5.44 37.45 -3.70
C MET A 1 -6.22 36.83 -2.56
N ASP A 2 -7.41 36.30 -2.82
CA ASP A 2 -8.23 35.64 -1.79
C ASP A 2 -8.36 34.16 -2.14
N GLY A 3 -8.29 33.29 -1.14
CA GLY A 3 -8.36 31.85 -1.29
C GLY A 3 -9.60 31.29 -0.58
N THR A 4 -10.38 30.50 -1.28
CA THR A 4 -11.50 29.75 -0.72
C THR A 4 -11.34 28.26 -0.93
N LYS A 5 -11.93 27.46 -0.04
CA LYS A 5 -11.89 26.01 -0.13
C LYS A 5 -13.21 25.50 -0.68
N ILE A 6 -13.14 24.82 -1.82
CA ILE A 6 -14.31 24.22 -2.49
C ILE A 6 -14.34 22.73 -2.17
N LEU A 7 -15.50 22.25 -1.73
CA LEU A 7 -15.70 20.82 -1.47
C LEU A 7 -15.59 20.02 -2.78
N ALA A 8 -14.85 18.92 -2.72
CA ALA A 8 -14.82 17.93 -3.79
C ALA A 8 -16.08 17.05 -3.71
N ASP A 9 -16.57 16.62 -4.86
CA ASP A 9 -17.62 15.59 -4.94
C ASP A 9 -17.01 14.19 -4.64
N ALA A 10 -16.65 14.01 -3.37
CA ALA A 10 -15.93 12.84 -2.90
C ALA A 10 -16.42 12.37 -1.54
N ASN A 11 -16.30 11.06 -1.31
CA ASN A 11 -16.70 10.48 -0.03
C ASN A 11 -15.83 10.99 1.11
N LYS A 12 -16.44 11.72 2.05
CA LYS A 12 -15.77 12.31 3.21
C LYS A 12 -15.15 11.30 4.20
N TYR A 13 -15.51 10.04 4.11
CA TYR A 13 -14.99 8.98 4.98
C TYR A 13 -13.92 8.10 4.30
N SER A 14 -13.69 8.27 3.01
CA SER A 14 -12.73 7.46 2.24
C SER A 14 -11.35 8.14 2.13
N PHE A 15 -10.72 8.40 3.25
CA PHE A 15 -9.42 9.06 3.31
C PHE A 15 -8.24 8.08 3.38
N VAL A 16 -7.10 8.47 2.80
CA VAL A 16 -5.80 7.81 2.96
C VAL A 16 -4.82 8.84 3.52
N TRP A 17 -4.26 8.53 4.69
CA TRP A 17 -3.29 9.40 5.35
C TRP A 17 -1.87 8.96 5.09
N ARG A 18 -1.02 9.87 4.64
CA ARG A 18 0.41 9.63 4.39
C ARG A 18 1.12 8.99 5.59
N LYS A 19 0.88 9.50 6.79
CA LYS A 19 1.47 8.96 8.03
C LYS A 19 1.11 7.49 8.25
N ASN A 20 -0.13 7.11 7.96
CA ASN A 20 -0.59 5.73 8.10
C ASN A 20 0.03 4.82 7.02
N THR A 21 0.09 5.28 5.76
CA THR A 21 0.71 4.52 4.67
C THR A 21 2.18 4.22 4.99
N ILE A 22 2.96 5.22 5.42
CA ILE A 22 4.37 5.04 5.80
C ILE A 22 4.51 4.04 6.95
N ARG A 23 3.68 4.16 7.99
CA ARG A 23 3.69 3.24 9.14
C ARG A 23 3.37 1.81 8.72
N PHE A 24 2.32 1.62 7.93
CA PHE A 24 1.90 0.29 7.48
C PHE A 24 2.85 -0.32 6.46
N ASP A 25 3.48 0.48 5.60
CA ASP A 25 4.54 -0.01 4.71
C ASP A 25 5.71 -0.56 5.51
N LYS A 26 6.19 0.17 6.52
CA LYS A 26 7.25 -0.30 7.42
C LYS A 26 6.89 -1.62 8.10
N LEU A 27 5.70 -1.71 8.71
CA LEU A 27 5.22 -2.93 9.36
C LEU A 27 5.09 -4.10 8.35
N ASN A 28 4.67 -3.80 7.13
CA ASN A 28 4.55 -4.81 6.08
C ASN A 28 5.93 -5.34 5.64
N ARG A 29 6.94 -4.48 5.53
CA ARG A 29 8.32 -4.88 5.22
C ARG A 29 8.91 -5.76 6.31
N SER A 30 8.80 -5.38 7.59
CA SER A 30 9.23 -6.22 8.70
C SER A 30 8.53 -7.59 8.70
N ALA A 31 7.23 -7.63 8.42
CA ALA A 31 6.49 -8.89 8.31
C ALA A 31 6.93 -9.76 7.12
N ILE A 32 7.36 -9.15 6.00
CA ILE A 32 7.93 -9.88 4.88
C ILE A 32 9.25 -10.52 5.28
N ILE A 33 10.14 -9.80 5.96
CA ILE A 33 11.42 -10.32 6.43
C ILE A 33 11.21 -11.53 7.34
N SER A 34 10.30 -11.43 8.33
CA SER A 34 9.96 -12.57 9.19
C SER A 34 9.43 -13.78 8.41
N LEU A 35 8.67 -13.57 7.33
CA LEU A 35 8.24 -14.67 6.47
C LEU A 35 9.40 -15.28 5.66
N LEU A 36 10.41 -14.49 5.27
CA LEU A 36 11.61 -14.99 4.61
C LEU A 36 12.49 -15.80 5.59
N GLU A 37 12.55 -15.40 6.86
CA GLU A 37 13.20 -16.17 7.93
C GLU A 37 12.50 -17.52 8.11
N GLU A 38 11.17 -17.54 8.24
CA GLU A 38 10.38 -18.78 8.33
C GLU A 38 10.59 -19.70 7.11
N LEU A 39 10.80 -19.13 5.90
CA LEU A 39 11.14 -19.89 4.70
C LEU A 39 12.52 -20.55 4.81
N ASN A 40 13.51 -19.83 5.34
CA ASN A 40 14.86 -20.38 5.57
C ASN A 40 14.83 -21.52 6.59
N GLU A 41 14.08 -21.39 7.68
CA GLU A 41 13.84 -22.48 8.64
C GLU A 41 13.19 -23.70 7.99
N ALA A 42 12.29 -23.50 7.03
CA ALA A 42 11.67 -24.56 6.24
C ALA A 42 12.61 -25.17 5.16
N LYS A 43 13.92 -24.89 5.26
CA LYS A 43 14.97 -25.33 4.33
C LYS A 43 14.77 -24.80 2.89
N PHE A 44 14.11 -23.65 2.74
CA PHE A 44 14.04 -22.94 1.49
C PHE A 44 15.02 -21.77 1.55
N LYS A 45 16.22 -21.96 1.00
CA LYS A 45 17.29 -20.95 1.05
C LYS A 45 16.90 -19.70 0.25
N CYS A 46 16.66 -18.59 0.92
CA CYS A 46 16.49 -17.26 0.34
C CYS A 46 17.39 -16.25 1.04
N GLN A 47 17.79 -15.22 0.31
CA GLN A 47 18.53 -14.10 0.89
C GLN A 47 17.59 -13.27 1.76
N LEU A 48 18.12 -12.76 2.87
CA LEU A 48 17.42 -11.83 3.75
C LEU A 48 17.88 -10.41 3.41
N PRO A 49 17.08 -9.62 2.70
CA PRO A 49 17.43 -8.23 2.43
C PRO A 49 17.24 -7.37 3.69
N ALA A 50 17.89 -6.20 3.73
CA ALA A 50 17.49 -5.16 4.68
C ALA A 50 16.08 -4.63 4.33
N GLU A 51 15.40 -4.04 5.32
CA GLU A 51 14.03 -3.50 5.10
C GLU A 51 13.97 -2.48 3.95
N THR A 52 15.04 -1.70 3.77
CA THR A 52 15.18 -0.69 2.72
C THR A 52 15.34 -1.30 1.32
N ASP A 53 15.99 -2.44 1.23
CA ASP A 53 16.41 -3.06 -0.02
C ASP A 53 15.38 -4.04 -0.58
N LEU A 54 14.26 -4.18 0.12
CA LEU A 54 13.16 -5.07 -0.28
C LEU A 54 12.43 -4.48 -1.49
N THR A 55 12.57 -5.14 -2.65
CA THR A 55 11.91 -4.76 -3.91
C THR A 55 10.80 -5.74 -4.29
N LEU A 56 9.91 -5.31 -5.20
CA LEU A 56 8.85 -6.18 -5.72
C LEU A 56 9.44 -7.29 -6.59
N GLU A 57 10.47 -6.97 -7.37
CA GLU A 57 11.16 -7.90 -8.26
C GLU A 57 11.79 -9.06 -7.47
N MET A 58 12.46 -8.77 -6.34
CA MET A 58 12.98 -9.81 -5.44
C MET A 58 11.88 -10.74 -4.93
N LEU A 59 10.73 -10.18 -4.57
CA LEU A 59 9.61 -10.98 -4.08
C LEU A 59 9.00 -11.86 -5.18
N ASP A 60 8.92 -11.35 -6.41
CA ASP A 60 8.47 -12.12 -7.57
C ASP A 60 9.40 -13.31 -7.84
N GLU A 61 10.71 -13.10 -7.82
CA GLU A 61 11.71 -14.17 -7.98
C GLU A 61 11.58 -15.23 -6.88
N ILE A 62 11.46 -14.82 -5.62
CA ILE A 62 11.29 -15.73 -4.48
C ILE A 62 10.00 -16.54 -4.63
N ILE A 63 8.90 -15.89 -5.00
CA ILE A 63 7.60 -16.55 -5.20
C ILE A 63 7.67 -17.55 -6.35
N LEU A 64 8.31 -17.22 -7.47
CA LEU A 64 8.51 -18.10 -8.61
C LEU A 64 9.33 -19.34 -8.22
N ARG A 65 10.44 -19.14 -7.49
CA ARG A 65 11.27 -20.25 -6.96
C ARG A 65 10.48 -21.15 -6.01
N LEU A 66 9.62 -20.56 -5.15
CA LEU A 66 8.72 -21.32 -4.28
C LEU A 66 7.70 -22.15 -5.08
N GLU A 67 7.16 -21.61 -6.15
CA GLU A 67 6.21 -22.33 -7.02
C GLU A 67 6.88 -23.52 -7.69
N ASN A 68 8.09 -23.36 -8.19
CA ASN A 68 8.84 -24.46 -8.79
C ASN A 68 9.19 -25.54 -7.76
N ASN A 69 9.67 -25.15 -6.58
CA ASN A 69 9.95 -26.09 -5.48
C ASN A 69 8.70 -26.86 -5.05
N LEU A 70 7.54 -26.20 -4.99
CA LEU A 70 6.27 -26.86 -4.68
C LEU A 70 5.82 -27.86 -5.77
N LYS A 71 6.09 -27.56 -7.05
CA LYS A 71 5.85 -28.51 -8.16
C LYS A 71 6.70 -29.75 -8.01
N ASP A 72 7.98 -29.59 -7.70
CA ASP A 72 8.90 -30.73 -7.52
C ASP A 72 8.56 -31.56 -6.29
N LEU A 73 8.17 -30.93 -5.18
CA LEU A 73 7.67 -31.63 -4.00
C LEU A 73 6.38 -32.41 -4.29
N ASN A 74 5.47 -31.86 -5.08
CA ASN A 74 4.26 -32.58 -5.49
C ASN A 74 4.63 -33.83 -6.29
N LYS A 75 5.53 -33.72 -7.29
CA LYS A 75 5.98 -34.88 -8.09
C LYS A 75 6.64 -35.96 -7.22
N LYS A 76 7.42 -35.58 -6.19
CA LYS A 76 8.02 -36.52 -5.24
C LYS A 76 6.95 -37.24 -4.42
N ILE A 77 6.00 -36.48 -3.84
CA ILE A 77 4.93 -37.03 -3.02
C ILE A 77 4.03 -37.99 -3.82
N GLU A 78 3.80 -37.71 -5.11
CA GLU A 78 3.02 -38.60 -6.01
C GLU A 78 3.75 -39.91 -6.30
N LYS A 79 5.08 -39.92 -6.35
CA LYS A 79 5.89 -41.11 -6.54
C LYS A 79 6.02 -41.97 -5.29
N GLU A 80 5.96 -41.37 -4.12
CA GLU A 80 6.13 -42.00 -2.82
C GLU A 80 4.78 -42.17 -2.12
N HIS A 81 4.13 -43.35 -2.30
CA HIS A 81 2.81 -43.63 -1.70
C HIS A 81 2.82 -43.90 -0.18
N ASN A 82 3.98 -43.95 0.47
CA ASN A 82 4.11 -44.24 1.91
C ASN A 82 3.72 -43.08 2.82
N SER A 83 2.90 -43.37 3.84
CA SER A 83 2.60 -42.48 4.97
C SER A 83 3.26 -43.00 6.24
N PRO A 84 3.87 -42.14 7.07
CA PRO A 84 3.90 -40.69 7.08
C PRO A 84 5.04 -40.13 6.23
N ASN A 85 4.73 -39.22 5.30
CA ASN A 85 5.73 -38.59 4.44
C ASN A 85 6.03 -37.19 4.98
N PRO A 86 7.27 -36.89 5.45
CA PRO A 86 7.67 -35.58 5.97
C PRO A 86 7.54 -34.46 4.92
N ASP A 87 7.62 -34.81 3.63
CA ASP A 87 7.46 -33.85 2.53
C ASP A 87 6.03 -33.29 2.42
N LYS A 88 5.01 -34.06 2.86
CA LYS A 88 3.62 -33.56 2.93
C LYS A 88 3.49 -32.38 3.93
N SER A 89 4.12 -32.48 5.10
CA SER A 89 4.13 -31.40 6.10
C SER A 89 4.89 -30.18 5.59
N ARG A 90 6.07 -30.37 5.02
CA ARG A 90 6.88 -29.32 4.41
C ARG A 90 6.14 -28.62 3.29
N ARG A 91 5.50 -29.36 2.39
CA ARG A 91 4.66 -28.80 1.32
C ARG A 91 3.55 -27.90 1.87
N ARG A 92 2.84 -28.33 2.93
CA ARG A 92 1.78 -27.54 3.57
C ARG A 92 2.33 -26.23 4.12
N LYS A 93 3.48 -26.28 4.86
CA LYS A 93 4.15 -25.09 5.40
C LYS A 93 4.54 -24.12 4.27
N LEU A 94 5.23 -24.59 3.24
CA LEU A 94 5.65 -23.76 2.10
C LEU A 94 4.46 -23.16 1.33
N LYS A 95 3.37 -23.92 1.12
CA LYS A 95 2.15 -23.41 0.48
C LYS A 95 1.50 -22.28 1.29
N SER A 96 1.45 -22.42 2.62
CA SER A 96 0.94 -21.38 3.52
C SER A 96 1.80 -20.14 3.46
N LEU A 97 3.13 -20.27 3.57
CA LEU A 97 4.07 -19.15 3.50
C LEU A 97 4.01 -18.43 2.15
N LYS A 98 3.92 -19.16 1.04
CA LYS A 98 3.72 -18.56 -0.29
C LYS A 98 2.47 -17.69 -0.34
N ARG A 99 1.34 -18.17 0.21
CA ARG A 99 0.08 -17.40 0.23
C ARG A 99 0.22 -16.11 1.05
N LYS A 100 0.85 -16.22 2.23
CA LYS A 100 1.12 -15.04 3.09
C LYS A 100 2.03 -14.04 2.37
N LEU A 101 3.09 -14.52 1.72
CA LEU A 101 4.04 -13.67 1.00
C LEU A 101 3.38 -12.94 -0.18
N LYS A 102 2.55 -13.62 -0.98
CA LYS A 102 1.77 -12.97 -2.05
C LYS A 102 0.85 -11.86 -1.51
N LEU A 103 0.17 -12.10 -0.39
CA LEU A 103 -0.67 -11.08 0.23
C LEU A 103 0.15 -9.85 0.68
N ARG A 104 1.33 -10.08 1.25
CA ARG A 104 2.23 -8.99 1.67
C ARG A 104 2.81 -8.23 0.49
N GLN A 105 3.12 -8.92 -0.59
CA GLN A 105 3.57 -8.31 -1.84
C GLN A 105 2.49 -7.39 -2.45
N THR A 106 1.23 -7.84 -2.49
CA THR A 106 0.11 -7.00 -2.94
C THR A 106 -0.01 -5.73 -2.09
N LYS A 107 0.17 -5.84 -0.77
CA LYS A 107 0.17 -4.67 0.12
C LYS A 107 1.35 -3.72 -0.14
N LEU A 108 2.53 -4.26 -0.41
CA LEU A 108 3.70 -3.44 -0.75
C LEU A 108 3.46 -2.64 -2.04
N LEU A 109 2.86 -3.26 -3.05
CA LEU A 109 2.45 -2.58 -4.28
C LEU A 109 1.40 -1.48 -4.02
N GLU A 110 0.39 -1.79 -3.20
CA GLU A 110 -0.64 -0.82 -2.80
C GLU A 110 -0.01 0.42 -2.13
N TYR A 111 0.91 0.24 -1.18
CA TYR A 111 1.58 1.37 -0.51
C TYR A 111 2.48 2.16 -1.46
N LYS A 112 3.14 1.51 -2.42
CA LYS A 112 3.91 2.18 -3.48
C LYS A 112 3.00 3.07 -4.35
N ILE A 113 1.84 2.58 -4.76
CA ILE A 113 0.84 3.34 -5.52
C ILE A 113 0.32 4.51 -4.68
N GLN A 114 -0.08 4.29 -3.43
CA GLN A 114 -0.55 5.34 -2.52
C GLN A 114 0.49 6.44 -2.35
N THR A 115 1.78 6.07 -2.23
CA THR A 115 2.89 7.03 -2.13
C THR A 115 2.99 7.90 -3.38
N GLY A 116 2.78 7.35 -4.57
CA GLY A 116 2.73 8.11 -5.82
C GLY A 116 1.56 9.09 -5.88
N ILE A 117 0.38 8.67 -5.39
CA ILE A 117 -0.84 9.50 -5.45
C ILE A 117 -0.74 10.74 -4.54
N TYR A 118 -0.35 10.59 -3.29
CA TYR A 118 -0.31 11.77 -2.42
C TYR A 118 0.91 12.69 -2.64
N GLY A 119 2.01 12.21 -3.21
CA GLY A 119 3.21 13.01 -3.46
C GLY A 119 3.67 13.78 -2.20
N LYS A 120 3.55 15.11 -2.23
CA LYS A 120 3.88 16.00 -1.08
C LYS A 120 2.71 16.23 -0.12
N ARG A 121 1.47 15.84 -0.48
CA ARG A 121 0.27 16.03 0.34
C ARG A 121 0.25 15.10 1.55
N ASN A 122 -0.51 15.47 2.57
CA ASN A 122 -0.68 14.65 3.78
C ASN A 122 -1.78 13.60 3.65
N SER A 123 -2.69 13.75 2.69
CA SER A 123 -3.83 12.87 2.47
C SER A 123 -4.38 12.99 1.07
N TYR A 124 -5.21 12.03 0.68
CA TYR A 124 -6.07 12.09 -0.50
C TYR A 124 -7.37 11.31 -0.25
N SER A 125 -8.40 11.53 -1.07
CA SER A 125 -9.62 10.74 -1.07
C SER A 125 -9.51 9.54 -2.00
N LYS A 126 -10.06 8.37 -1.62
CA LYS A 126 -10.08 7.19 -2.49
C LYS A 126 -11.01 7.34 -3.70
N THR A 127 -12.01 8.19 -3.59
CA THR A 127 -13.00 8.45 -4.65
C THR A 127 -12.59 9.60 -5.57
N ASP A 128 -11.72 10.49 -5.08
CA ASP A 128 -11.12 11.57 -5.85
C ASP A 128 -9.67 11.75 -5.38
N HIS A 129 -8.73 11.20 -6.16
CA HIS A 129 -7.31 11.18 -5.81
C HIS A 129 -6.67 12.56 -5.78
N ASP A 130 -7.27 13.55 -6.43
CA ASP A 130 -6.76 14.92 -6.48
C ASP A 130 -7.22 15.76 -5.29
N ALA A 131 -8.35 15.40 -4.67
CA ALA A 131 -8.86 16.08 -3.49
C ALA A 131 -8.01 15.77 -2.24
N THR A 132 -7.71 16.82 -1.48
CA THR A 132 -6.99 16.71 -0.21
C THR A 132 -7.94 17.01 0.94
N PHE A 133 -7.78 16.28 2.06
CA PHE A 133 -8.58 16.53 3.26
C PHE A 133 -8.09 17.79 3.98
N MET A 134 -8.95 18.81 4.04
CA MET A 134 -8.66 20.10 4.66
C MET A 134 -9.87 20.65 5.40
N ARG A 135 -9.64 21.61 6.30
CA ARG A 135 -10.72 22.35 6.97
C ARG A 135 -11.35 23.32 5.98
N VAL A 136 -12.67 23.28 5.87
CA VAL A 136 -13.45 24.22 5.07
C VAL A 136 -14.05 25.27 5.99
N LYS A 137 -14.10 26.54 5.57
CA LYS A 137 -14.64 27.65 6.38
C LYS A 137 -16.13 27.46 6.72
N GLU A 138 -16.89 26.93 5.76
CA GLU A 138 -18.32 26.63 5.91
C GLU A 138 -18.51 25.25 6.55
N ASP A 139 -18.24 25.15 7.83
CA ASP A 139 -18.54 23.97 8.62
C ASP A 139 -19.79 24.23 9.47
N SER A 140 -20.95 23.85 8.94
CA SER A 140 -22.25 24.03 9.59
C SER A 140 -22.35 23.37 10.98
N MET A 141 -21.51 22.37 11.23
CA MET A 141 -21.48 21.67 12.53
C MET A 141 -20.42 22.21 13.48
N LEU A 142 -19.57 23.15 13.05
CA LEU A 142 -18.49 23.78 13.84
C LEU A 142 -17.56 22.79 14.55
N ASN A 143 -17.47 21.53 14.05
CA ASN A 143 -16.68 20.48 14.67
C ASN A 143 -15.25 20.39 14.09
N GLY A 144 -14.89 21.25 13.14
CA GLY A 144 -13.59 21.28 12.49
C GLY A 144 -13.24 20.04 11.67
N GLN A 145 -14.27 19.28 11.23
CA GLN A 145 -14.08 18.07 10.45
C GLN A 145 -13.33 18.36 9.15
N LEU A 146 -12.33 17.53 8.85
CA LEU A 146 -11.66 17.57 7.56
C LEU A 146 -12.56 16.97 6.48
N LYS A 147 -12.70 17.70 5.37
CA LYS A 147 -13.48 17.26 4.20
C LYS A 147 -12.59 17.26 2.95
N PRO A 148 -12.84 16.36 1.97
CA PRO A 148 -12.11 16.41 0.71
C PRO A 148 -12.44 17.72 -0.01
N ALA A 149 -11.43 18.48 -0.37
CA ALA A 149 -11.59 19.81 -0.93
C ALA A 149 -10.40 20.22 -1.78
N TYR A 150 -10.59 21.30 -2.53
CA TYR A 150 -9.60 22.02 -3.30
C TYR A 150 -9.45 23.44 -2.76
N ASN A 151 -8.26 23.99 -2.88
CA ASN A 151 -7.99 25.39 -2.55
C ASN A 151 -8.06 26.21 -3.85
N LEU A 152 -9.15 26.96 -4.03
CA LEU A 152 -9.32 27.88 -5.13
C LEU A 152 -8.73 29.24 -4.74
N GLN A 153 -7.78 29.74 -5.51
CA GLN A 153 -7.25 31.08 -5.37
C GLN A 153 -7.65 31.94 -6.55
N ILE A 154 -8.15 33.14 -6.28
CA ILE A 154 -8.61 34.08 -7.28
C ILE A 154 -7.86 35.42 -7.09
N ALA A 155 -7.32 35.93 -8.16
CA ALA A 155 -6.77 37.29 -8.21
C ALA A 155 -7.75 38.21 -8.94
N THR A 156 -8.07 39.33 -8.31
CA THR A 156 -8.97 40.36 -8.89
C THR A 156 -8.27 41.70 -8.98
N SER A 157 -8.60 42.48 -10.02
CA SER A 157 -8.20 43.87 -10.18
C SER A 157 -9.38 44.65 -10.70
N LYS A 158 -9.72 45.77 -10.03
CA LYS A 158 -10.85 46.64 -10.41
C LYS A 158 -12.15 45.88 -10.68
N GLN A 159 -12.50 44.93 -9.83
CA GLN A 159 -13.68 44.05 -9.92
C GLN A 159 -13.63 42.94 -11.03
N PHE A 160 -12.54 42.88 -11.79
CA PHE A 160 -12.35 41.85 -12.80
C PHE A 160 -11.48 40.73 -12.24
N VAL A 161 -11.82 39.47 -12.54
CA VAL A 161 -10.96 38.31 -12.26
C VAL A 161 -9.81 38.33 -13.27
N THR A 162 -8.59 38.48 -12.78
CA THR A 162 -7.37 38.53 -13.61
C THR A 162 -6.67 37.19 -13.71
N ALA A 163 -6.80 36.34 -12.69
CA ALA A 163 -6.27 34.99 -12.69
C ALA A 163 -7.00 34.11 -11.68
N PHE A 164 -7.00 32.82 -11.89
CA PHE A 164 -7.42 31.83 -10.91
C PHE A 164 -6.53 30.60 -10.94
N GLY A 165 -6.46 29.88 -9.84
CA GLY A 165 -5.76 28.60 -9.75
C GLY A 165 -6.43 27.67 -8.75
N ILE A 166 -6.44 26.38 -9.05
CA ILE A 166 -6.96 25.33 -8.17
C ILE A 166 -5.77 24.54 -7.66
N PHE A 167 -5.65 24.45 -6.34
CA PHE A 167 -4.53 23.80 -5.70
C PHE A 167 -4.99 22.66 -4.79
N GLN A 168 -4.18 21.61 -4.72
CA GLN A 168 -4.43 20.44 -3.87
C GLN A 168 -3.93 20.65 -2.42
N ASN A 169 -3.16 21.68 -2.16
CA ASN A 169 -2.66 22.02 -0.81
C ASN A 169 -3.60 23.00 -0.14
N PRO A 170 -3.84 22.85 1.21
CA PRO A 170 -4.71 23.73 1.98
C PRO A 170 -4.18 25.17 2.08
#